data_d48754bda41b9b48132181e91561626d
#
_entry.id   d48754bda41b9b48132181e91561626d
#
_cell.length_a   1.000
_cell.length_b   1.000
_cell.length_c   1.000
_cell.angle_alpha   90.00
_cell.angle_beta   90.00
_cell.angle_gamma   90.00
#
_symmetry.space_group_name_H-M   'P 1'
#
loop_
_entity.id
_entity.type
_entity.pdbx_description
1 polymer ?
#
loop_
_entity_poly.entity_id
_entity_poly.type
_entity_poly.pdbx_seq_one_letter_code
_entity_poly.pdbx_strand_id
1 'polypeptide(L)'
;DNLELIQRCIDQEIVFTVVPSNSYYSRTLRKEDWPYQHPIYQMGRLGLNIFPNSDDPPLHHTNPGKCYADMVRKFDYSIDDIRQFIIHSINASFVDEPTKKTWRREWLAEFDELRKSLKSEQFN
;
A
#
# COMPACT_ATOMS: atom_id res chain seq x y z
N ASP A 1 1.89 -20.78 -15.47
CA ASP A 1 1.88 -19.45 -16.06
C ASP A 1 1.56 -18.41 -14.98
N ASN A 2 2.29 -17.30 -14.95
CA ASN A 2 2.17 -16.32 -13.88
C ASN A 2 0.76 -15.71 -13.74
N LEU A 3 0.00 -15.60 -14.83
CA LEU A 3 -1.35 -15.05 -14.82
C LEU A 3 -2.36 -15.92 -14.07
N GLU A 4 -2.27 -17.24 -14.19
CA GLU A 4 -3.13 -18.16 -13.44
C GLU A 4 -2.86 -18.08 -11.94
N LEU A 5 -1.58 -17.98 -11.55
CA LEU A 5 -1.20 -17.81 -10.15
C LEU A 5 -1.71 -16.48 -9.59
N ILE A 6 -1.56 -15.39 -10.35
CA ILE A 6 -2.07 -14.07 -9.98
C ILE A 6 -3.58 -14.12 -9.76
N GLN A 7 -4.33 -14.70 -10.72
CA GLN A 7 -5.79 -14.83 -10.60
C GLN A 7 -6.18 -15.63 -9.36
N ARG A 8 -5.48 -16.74 -9.09
CA ARG A 8 -5.73 -17.55 -7.88
C ARG A 8 -5.46 -16.75 -6.58
N CYS A 9 -4.42 -15.92 -6.55
CA CYS A 9 -4.16 -15.05 -5.39
C CYS A 9 -5.28 -14.02 -5.19
N ILE A 10 -5.83 -13.48 -6.27
CA ILE A 10 -6.95 -12.54 -6.24
C ILE A 10 -8.20 -13.25 -5.72
N ASP A 11 -8.56 -14.39 -6.30
CA ASP A 11 -9.75 -15.16 -5.94
C ASP A 11 -9.74 -15.65 -4.48
N GLN A 12 -8.55 -15.91 -3.94
CA GLN A 12 -8.35 -16.31 -2.55
C GLN A 12 -8.13 -15.11 -1.60
N GLU A 13 -8.25 -13.90 -2.10
CA GLU A 13 -8.06 -12.66 -1.32
C GLU A 13 -6.72 -12.61 -0.55
N ILE A 14 -5.66 -13.21 -1.14
CA ILE A 14 -4.33 -13.18 -0.52
C ILE A 14 -3.81 -11.76 -0.48
N VAL A 15 -3.37 -11.31 0.69
CA VAL A 15 -2.81 -9.97 0.89
C VAL A 15 -1.30 -10.03 0.99
N PHE A 16 -0.63 -9.14 0.26
CA PHE A 16 0.83 -9.04 0.21
C PHE A 16 1.30 -7.76 0.89
N THR A 17 2.19 -7.90 1.86
CA THR A 17 2.97 -6.78 2.39
C THR A 17 4.08 -6.42 1.41
N VAL A 18 4.18 -5.15 1.05
CA VAL A 18 5.26 -4.65 0.19
C VAL A 18 6.13 -3.67 0.95
N VAL A 19 7.44 -3.73 0.77
CA VAL A 19 8.40 -2.92 1.53
C VAL A 19 9.24 -2.07 0.59
N PRO A 20 8.76 -0.86 0.22
CA PRO A 20 9.44 0.02 -0.74
C PRO A 20 10.88 0.36 -0.33
N SER A 21 11.10 0.65 0.96
CA SER A 21 12.41 0.99 1.50
C SER A 21 13.40 -0.16 1.43
N ASN A 22 12.97 -1.39 1.77
CA ASN A 22 13.84 -2.56 1.69
C ASN A 22 14.29 -2.83 0.26
N SER A 23 13.39 -2.74 -0.71
CA SER A 23 13.73 -2.90 -2.14
C SER A 23 14.81 -1.91 -2.60
N TYR A 24 14.81 -0.69 -2.05
CA TYR A 24 15.83 0.31 -2.33
C TYR A 24 17.18 -0.06 -1.70
N TYR A 25 17.21 -0.40 -0.42
CA TYR A 25 18.45 -0.69 0.31
C TYR A 25 19.06 -2.04 -0.07
N SER A 26 18.25 -3.04 -0.31
CA SER A 26 18.70 -4.37 -0.76
C SER A 26 19.16 -4.40 -2.23
N ARG A 27 18.96 -3.29 -2.97
CA ARG A 27 19.29 -3.17 -4.40
C ARG A 27 18.71 -4.30 -5.25
N THR A 28 17.50 -4.73 -4.91
CA THR A 28 16.80 -5.81 -5.62
C THR A 28 16.57 -5.48 -7.09
N LEU A 29 16.45 -4.18 -7.40
CA LEU A 29 16.39 -3.64 -8.76
C LEU A 29 17.29 -2.41 -8.85
N ARG A 30 17.87 -2.19 -10.02
CA ARG A 30 18.62 -0.97 -10.29
C ARG A 30 17.68 0.22 -10.23
N LYS A 31 18.18 1.35 -9.73
CA LYS A 31 17.38 2.56 -9.57
C LYS A 31 16.79 3.06 -10.89
N GLU A 32 17.48 2.83 -12.00
CA GLU A 32 17.07 3.20 -13.35
C GLU A 32 15.84 2.43 -13.82
N ASP A 33 15.57 1.26 -13.25
CA ASP A 33 14.44 0.41 -13.58
C ASP A 33 13.18 0.75 -12.75
N TRP A 34 13.30 1.70 -11.82
CA TRP A 34 12.18 2.21 -11.03
C TRP A 34 11.42 3.32 -11.78
N PRO A 35 10.09 3.45 -11.57
CA PRO A 35 9.19 2.53 -10.85
C PRO A 35 8.68 1.36 -11.70
N TYR A 36 8.70 1.48 -13.03
CA TYR A 36 7.86 0.67 -13.93
C TYR A 36 8.21 -0.82 -13.97
N GLN A 37 9.47 -1.18 -13.80
CA GLN A 37 9.90 -2.58 -13.74
C GLN A 37 9.83 -3.16 -12.32
N HIS A 38 9.56 -2.33 -11.33
CA HIS A 38 9.47 -2.79 -9.95
C HIS A 38 8.18 -3.60 -9.72
N PRO A 39 8.24 -4.79 -9.07
CA PRO A 39 7.05 -5.58 -8.80
C PRO A 39 5.95 -4.81 -8.07
N ILE A 40 6.29 -3.95 -7.10
CA ILE A 40 5.33 -3.10 -6.38
C ILE A 40 4.48 -2.26 -7.35
N TYR A 41 5.09 -1.69 -8.40
CA TYR A 41 4.36 -0.91 -9.40
C TYR A 41 3.29 -1.74 -10.12
N GLN A 42 3.60 -3.00 -10.43
CA GLN A 42 2.73 -3.87 -11.21
C GLN A 42 1.68 -4.60 -10.36
N MET A 43 2.03 -5.01 -9.14
CA MET A 43 1.18 -5.87 -8.31
C MET A 43 -0.22 -5.31 -8.08
N GLY A 44 -0.34 -4.06 -7.65
CA GLY A 44 -1.66 -3.43 -7.43
C GLY A 44 -2.43 -3.23 -8.73
N ARG A 45 -1.75 -2.94 -9.85
CA ARG A 45 -2.39 -2.78 -11.18
C ARG A 45 -2.89 -4.09 -11.77
N LEU A 46 -2.29 -5.20 -11.34
CA LEU A 46 -2.78 -6.55 -11.68
C LEU A 46 -3.93 -7.01 -10.77
N GLY A 47 -4.36 -6.19 -9.82
CA GLY A 47 -5.47 -6.49 -8.92
C GLY A 47 -5.09 -7.26 -7.66
N LEU A 48 -3.79 -7.47 -7.39
CA LEU A 48 -3.35 -8.10 -6.15
C LEU A 48 -3.60 -7.16 -4.96
N ASN A 49 -4.05 -7.74 -3.85
CA ASN A 49 -4.24 -7.02 -2.60
C ASN A 49 -2.88 -6.73 -1.96
N ILE A 50 -2.40 -5.50 -2.05
CA ILE A 50 -1.14 -5.07 -1.47
C ILE A 50 -1.35 -3.98 -0.43
N PHE A 51 -0.40 -3.83 0.49
CA PHE A 51 -0.25 -2.62 1.31
C PHE A 51 1.22 -2.41 1.71
N PRO A 52 1.67 -1.14 1.85
CA PRO A 52 3.05 -0.84 2.20
C PRO A 52 3.32 -1.11 3.68
N ASN A 53 4.53 -1.60 3.98
CA ASN A 53 5.07 -1.79 5.31
C ASN A 53 6.48 -1.20 5.39
N SER A 54 6.89 -0.83 6.59
CA SER A 54 8.23 -0.26 6.86
C SER A 54 9.30 -1.31 7.13
N ASP A 55 8.92 -2.56 7.44
CA ASP A 55 9.82 -3.64 7.86
C ASP A 55 10.70 -3.20 9.06
N ASP A 56 11.97 -2.92 8.84
CA ASP A 56 12.91 -2.44 9.86
C ASP A 56 13.08 -0.91 9.82
N PRO A 57 12.16 -0.11 10.42
CA PRO A 57 12.17 1.35 10.28
C PRO A 57 13.49 2.02 10.66
N PRO A 58 14.17 1.63 11.77
CA PRO A 58 15.45 2.24 12.12
C PRO A 58 16.56 1.94 11.10
N LEU A 59 16.60 0.71 10.57
CA LEU A 59 17.61 0.28 9.59
C LEU A 59 17.41 0.96 8.25
N HIS A 60 16.17 1.13 7.82
CA HIS A 60 15.80 1.71 6.53
C HIS A 60 15.56 3.23 6.59
N HIS A 61 15.77 3.88 7.73
CA HIS A 61 15.51 5.31 7.93
C HIS A 61 14.12 5.75 7.44
N THR A 62 13.11 4.91 7.70
CA THR A 62 11.74 5.08 7.23
C THR A 62 10.72 5.00 8.38
N ASN A 63 9.46 5.18 8.05
CA ASN A 63 8.32 4.95 8.93
C ASN A 63 7.10 4.63 8.06
N PRO A 64 5.98 4.18 8.65
CA PRO A 64 4.78 3.84 7.86
C PRO A 64 4.30 4.98 6.96
N GLY A 65 4.25 6.22 7.45
CA GLY A 65 3.82 7.37 6.66
C GLY A 65 4.70 7.62 5.43
N LYS A 66 6.03 7.46 5.56
CA LYS A 66 6.94 7.54 4.41
C LYS A 66 6.69 6.42 3.40
N CYS A 67 6.41 5.21 3.86
CA CYS A 67 6.11 4.09 2.97
C CYS A 67 4.85 4.35 2.14
N TYR A 68 3.79 4.86 2.75
CA TYR A 68 2.58 5.28 2.02
C TYR A 68 2.86 6.44 1.06
N ALA A 69 3.66 7.43 1.46
CA ALA A 69 4.07 8.52 0.58
C ALA A 69 4.91 8.03 -0.62
N ASP A 70 5.75 7.01 -0.42
CA ASP A 70 6.53 6.39 -1.49
C ASP A 70 5.65 5.66 -2.50
N MET A 71 4.55 5.04 -2.09
CA MET A 71 3.58 4.44 -3.02
C MET A 71 3.04 5.46 -4.01
N VAL A 72 2.74 6.67 -3.54
CA VAL A 72 2.27 7.75 -4.42
C VAL A 72 3.42 8.34 -5.25
N ARG A 73 4.52 8.74 -4.60
CA ARG A 73 5.58 9.51 -5.24
C ARG A 73 6.49 8.72 -6.16
N LYS A 74 6.71 7.43 -5.84
CA LYS A 74 7.66 6.57 -6.55
C LYS A 74 6.99 5.49 -7.40
N PHE A 75 5.78 5.07 -7.03
CA PHE A 75 5.08 3.98 -7.71
C PHE A 75 3.77 4.44 -8.38
N ASP A 76 3.51 5.75 -8.38
CA ASP A 76 2.39 6.37 -9.11
C ASP A 76 1.02 5.78 -8.74
N TYR A 77 0.84 5.44 -7.45
CA TYR A 77 -0.46 5.07 -6.92
C TYR A 77 -1.25 6.32 -6.55
N SER A 78 -2.55 6.28 -6.78
CA SER A 78 -3.47 7.37 -6.44
C SER A 78 -3.82 7.40 -4.95
N ILE A 79 -4.44 8.49 -4.51
CA ILE A 79 -4.99 8.59 -3.15
C ILE A 79 -6.13 7.57 -2.93
N ASP A 80 -6.86 7.20 -3.98
CA ASP A 80 -7.87 6.15 -3.89
C ASP A 80 -7.22 4.76 -3.67
N ASP A 81 -6.07 4.50 -4.30
CA ASP A 81 -5.30 3.29 -4.02
C ASP A 81 -4.79 3.25 -2.57
N ILE A 82 -4.36 4.39 -2.01
CA ILE A 82 -3.97 4.48 -0.59
C ILE A 82 -5.12 4.06 0.31
N ARG A 83 -6.35 4.49 0.01
CA ARG A 83 -7.53 4.06 0.74
C ARG A 83 -7.74 2.54 0.68
N GLN A 84 -7.51 1.93 -0.47
CA GLN A 84 -7.58 0.47 -0.62
C GLN A 84 -6.47 -0.23 0.17
N PHE A 85 -5.26 0.30 0.18
CA PHE A 85 -4.16 -0.26 0.99
C PHE A 85 -4.48 -0.27 2.49
N ILE A 86 -5.18 0.73 3.00
CA ILE A 86 -5.66 0.74 4.39
C ILE A 86 -6.65 -0.42 4.61
N ILE A 87 -7.60 -0.64 3.69
CA ILE A 87 -8.55 -1.76 3.77
C ILE A 87 -7.81 -3.10 3.74
N HIS A 88 -6.85 -3.28 2.83
CA HIS A 88 -6.07 -4.50 2.73
C HIS A 88 -5.27 -4.77 4.01
N SER A 89 -4.65 -3.74 4.61
CA SER A 89 -3.90 -3.90 5.86
C SER A 89 -4.79 -4.33 7.04
N ILE A 90 -5.99 -3.77 7.14
CA ILE A 90 -6.96 -4.16 8.17
C ILE A 90 -7.40 -5.61 7.95
N ASN A 91 -7.74 -5.99 6.70
CA ASN A 91 -8.17 -7.34 6.38
C ASN A 91 -7.08 -8.39 6.68
N ALA A 92 -5.80 -8.05 6.42
CA ALA A 92 -4.65 -8.91 6.68
C ALA A 92 -4.26 -9.01 8.16
N SER A 93 -4.78 -8.14 9.02
CA SER A 93 -4.43 -8.15 10.45
C SER A 93 -4.95 -9.40 11.16
N PHE A 94 -4.22 -9.86 12.20
CA PHE A 94 -4.58 -11.06 12.98
C PHE A 94 -5.56 -10.77 14.14
N VAL A 95 -6.34 -9.69 14.04
CA VAL A 95 -7.40 -9.38 15.00
C VAL A 95 -8.74 -9.99 14.58
N ASP A 96 -9.70 -10.04 15.50
CA ASP A 96 -11.05 -10.55 15.25
C ASP A 96 -11.87 -9.67 14.29
N GLU A 97 -12.91 -10.23 13.71
CA GLU A 97 -13.78 -9.50 12.77
C GLU A 97 -14.50 -8.29 13.37
N PRO A 98 -15.02 -8.31 14.63
CA PRO A 98 -15.56 -7.11 15.24
C PRO A 98 -14.56 -5.96 15.31
N THR A 99 -13.31 -6.23 15.65
CA THR A 99 -12.23 -5.24 15.67
C THR A 99 -11.92 -4.72 14.27
N LYS A 100 -11.80 -5.59 13.25
CA LYS A 100 -11.61 -5.19 11.86
C LYS A 100 -12.74 -4.28 11.37
N LYS A 101 -13.99 -4.61 11.70
CA LYS A 101 -15.17 -3.81 11.35
C LYS A 101 -15.10 -2.41 11.97
N THR A 102 -14.68 -2.32 13.22
CA THR A 102 -14.49 -1.05 13.92
C THR A 102 -13.40 -0.22 13.26
N TRP A 103 -12.23 -0.79 13.01
CA TRP A 103 -11.11 -0.12 12.35
C TRP A 103 -11.45 0.35 10.94
N ARG A 104 -12.13 -0.49 10.13
CA ARG A 104 -12.60 -0.06 8.80
C ARG A 104 -13.47 1.19 8.88
N ARG A 105 -14.43 1.20 9.80
CA ARG A 105 -15.33 2.37 9.97
C ARG A 105 -14.56 3.62 10.40
N GLU A 106 -13.73 3.51 11.42
CA GLU A 106 -13.04 4.63 12.04
C GLU A 106 -11.91 5.19 11.17
N TRP A 107 -11.01 4.32 10.70
CA TRP A 107 -9.86 4.76 9.92
C TRP A 107 -10.24 5.27 8.53
N LEU A 108 -11.25 4.69 7.90
CA LEU A 108 -11.72 5.20 6.62
C LEU A 108 -12.49 6.52 6.76
N ALA A 109 -13.23 6.71 7.85
CA ALA A 109 -13.86 8.00 8.14
C ALA A 109 -12.80 9.09 8.36
N GLU A 110 -11.76 8.83 9.15
CA GLU A 110 -10.65 9.75 9.35
C GLU A 110 -9.91 10.07 8.04
N PHE A 111 -9.62 9.05 7.23
CA PHE A 111 -9.01 9.22 5.92
C PHE A 111 -9.86 10.13 5.02
N ASP A 112 -11.16 9.88 4.94
CA ASP A 112 -12.09 10.64 4.09
C ASP A 112 -12.21 12.10 4.56
N GLU A 113 -12.16 12.38 5.87
CA GLU A 113 -12.12 13.75 6.42
C GLU A 113 -10.80 14.48 6.10
N LEU A 114 -9.66 13.81 6.29
CA LEU A 114 -8.36 14.37 5.91
C LEU A 114 -8.30 14.70 4.41
N ARG A 115 -8.85 13.82 3.56
CA ARG A 115 -8.92 14.05 2.11
C ARG A 115 -9.75 15.28 1.75
N LYS A 116 -10.85 15.54 2.46
CA LYS A 116 -11.69 16.73 2.26
C LYS A 116 -10.95 18.00 2.64
N SER A 117 -10.22 18.00 3.77
CA SER A 117 -9.46 19.15 4.23
C SER A 117 -8.38 19.57 3.23
N LEU A 118 -7.64 18.59 2.67
CA LEU A 118 -6.62 18.87 1.65
C LEU A 118 -7.20 19.47 0.36
N LYS A 119 -8.40 19.09 -0.05
CA LYS A 119 -9.08 19.68 -1.21
C LYS A 119 -9.52 21.13 -0.96
N SER A 120 -9.93 21.44 0.27
CA SER A 120 -10.35 22.81 0.60
C SER A 120 -9.17 23.80 0.68
N GLU A 121 -7.97 23.34 1.05
CA GLU A 121 -6.78 24.17 1.11
C GLU A 121 -6.21 24.52 -0.28
N GLN A 122 -6.50 23.71 -1.30
CA GLN A 122 -6.04 23.96 -2.69
C GLN A 122 -6.89 24.99 -3.44
N PHE A 123 -8.03 25.42 -2.89
CA PHE A 123 -8.95 26.37 -3.51
C PHE A 123 -9.05 27.72 -2.74
N ASN A 124 -8.22 27.93 -1.73
CA ASN A 124 -8.04 29.21 -1.02
C ASN A 124 -6.65 29.79 -1.29
#